data_cc714377e58ab3d8cc27e8a5953b6939
#
_entry.id   cc714377e58ab3d8cc27e8a5953b6939
#
_cell.length_a   1.000
_cell.length_b   1.000
_cell.length_c   1.000
_cell.angle_alpha   90.00
_cell.angle_beta   90.00
_cell.angle_gamma   90.00
#
_symmetry.space_group_name_H-M   'P 1'
#
loop_
_entity.id
_entity.type
_entity.pdbx_description
1 polymer ?
#
loop_
_entity_poly.entity_id
_entity_poly.type
_entity_poly.pdbx_seq_one_letter_code
_entity_poly.pdbx_strand_id
1 'polypeptide(L)'
;LRTFTSINVHSGECLDVHYFAVLIGVGATTVNAYLAQESIADRQARGLFGNLSLDECCQRYRTAVDAGLLKILSKMGISVLGSYRGAYNFEAVGLSRALVAEFFPGMSSRISGIGLSGIKERVLKLHYRAHDGTRTILPVGGLYKARSSGEVHAFDGRLIHMLQHAVASDSFATYKKYSAGVSDMPP
;
A
#
# COMPACT_ATOMS: atom_id res chain seq x y z
N LEU A 1 19.47 -7.07 -21.80
CA LEU A 1 19.83 -7.37 -20.40
C LEU A 1 18.60 -7.87 -19.63
N ARG A 2 17.43 -7.22 -19.73
CA ARG A 2 16.22 -7.53 -18.94
C ARG A 2 15.69 -8.95 -19.12
N THR A 3 15.93 -9.58 -20.25
CA THR A 3 15.55 -10.97 -20.56
C THR A 3 16.51 -12.01 -19.98
N PHE A 4 17.74 -11.59 -19.64
CA PHE A 4 18.80 -12.47 -19.14
C PHE A 4 19.08 -12.31 -17.63
N THR A 5 18.52 -11.27 -17.00
CA THR A 5 18.74 -11.00 -15.57
C THR A 5 17.45 -11.15 -14.77
N SER A 6 17.59 -11.62 -13.54
CA SER A 6 16.51 -11.65 -12.56
C SER A 6 16.62 -10.44 -11.64
N ILE A 7 15.47 -9.83 -11.31
CA ILE A 7 15.37 -8.81 -10.28
C ILE A 7 14.82 -9.47 -9.03
N ASN A 8 15.65 -9.61 -8.01
CA ASN A 8 15.27 -10.17 -6.72
C ASN A 8 15.08 -9.01 -5.74
N VAL A 9 13.87 -8.87 -5.21
CA VAL A 9 13.51 -7.83 -4.26
C VAL A 9 13.47 -8.38 -2.84
N HIS A 10 14.20 -7.75 -1.93
CA HIS A 10 14.16 -8.03 -0.50
C HIS A 10 13.67 -6.76 0.20
N SER A 11 12.44 -6.78 0.74
CA SER A 11 11.80 -5.57 1.25
C SER A 11 10.93 -5.84 2.48
N GLY A 12 11.01 -4.92 3.45
CA GLY A 12 10.11 -4.88 4.60
C GLY A 12 8.75 -4.23 4.30
N GLU A 13 8.58 -3.59 3.16
CA GLU A 13 7.33 -2.89 2.81
C GLU A 13 6.30 -3.80 2.12
N CYS A 14 6.71 -4.98 1.65
CA CYS A 14 5.82 -5.93 0.97
C CYS A 14 4.96 -6.69 1.98
N LEU A 15 3.82 -6.13 2.35
CA LEU A 15 2.93 -6.73 3.34
C LEU A 15 1.69 -7.37 2.71
N ASP A 16 1.17 -6.79 1.63
CA ASP A 16 -0.07 -7.22 1.00
C ASP A 16 0.10 -7.52 -0.51
N VAL A 17 -0.95 -8.07 -1.10
CA VAL A 17 -0.99 -8.50 -2.50
C VAL A 17 -0.64 -7.39 -3.48
N HIS A 18 -1.05 -6.14 -3.21
CA HIS A 18 -0.84 -5.03 -4.14
C HIS A 18 0.64 -4.66 -4.25
N TYR A 19 1.41 -4.75 -3.17
CA TYR A 19 2.87 -4.56 -3.24
C TYR A 19 3.54 -5.61 -4.14
N PHE A 20 3.15 -6.87 -4.02
CA PHE A 20 3.65 -7.92 -4.91
C PHE A 20 3.25 -7.65 -6.37
N ALA A 21 1.99 -7.29 -6.60
CA ALA A 21 1.49 -6.98 -7.93
C ALA A 21 2.27 -5.81 -8.57
N VAL A 22 2.51 -4.73 -7.83
CA VAL A 22 3.30 -3.58 -8.32
C VAL A 22 4.72 -4.00 -8.66
N LEU A 23 5.40 -4.72 -7.76
CA LEU A 23 6.79 -5.15 -7.99
C LEU A 23 6.92 -6.06 -9.21
N ILE A 24 6.03 -7.04 -9.37
CA ILE A 24 5.99 -7.90 -10.55
C ILE A 24 5.69 -7.07 -11.80
N GLY A 25 4.75 -6.13 -11.72
CA GLY A 25 4.39 -5.24 -12.82
C GLY A 25 5.53 -4.33 -13.29
N VAL A 26 6.46 -3.94 -12.41
CA VAL A 26 7.69 -3.22 -12.78
C VAL A 26 8.85 -4.13 -13.13
N GLY A 27 8.70 -5.45 -13.03
CA GLY A 27 9.65 -6.42 -13.57
C GLY A 27 10.34 -7.32 -12.55
N ALA A 28 9.98 -7.29 -11.26
CA ALA A 28 10.54 -8.20 -10.27
C ALA A 28 10.29 -9.66 -10.67
N THR A 29 11.30 -10.50 -10.45
CA THR A 29 11.25 -11.95 -10.69
C THR A 29 10.90 -12.68 -9.39
N THR A 30 11.52 -12.28 -8.30
CA THR A 30 11.26 -12.82 -6.96
C THR A 30 11.09 -11.69 -5.95
N VAL A 31 10.27 -11.93 -4.94
CA VAL A 31 10.04 -10.98 -3.84
C VAL A 31 10.16 -11.74 -2.52
N ASN A 32 11.09 -11.31 -1.68
CA ASN A 32 11.20 -11.76 -0.29
C ASN A 32 10.62 -10.69 0.64
N ALA A 33 9.42 -10.93 1.13
CA ALA A 33 8.71 -10.11 2.11
C ALA A 33 9.14 -10.50 3.54
N TYR A 34 10.41 -10.28 3.88
CA TYR A 34 10.99 -10.78 5.13
C TYR A 34 10.26 -10.27 6.37
N LEU A 35 9.88 -8.99 6.43
CA LEU A 35 9.21 -8.42 7.60
C LEU A 35 7.79 -8.98 7.79
N ALA A 36 7.07 -9.31 6.70
CA ALA A 36 5.79 -9.99 6.80
C ALA A 36 5.96 -11.39 7.43
N GLN A 37 7.00 -12.13 7.02
CA GLN A 37 7.30 -13.44 7.57
C GLN A 37 7.75 -13.38 9.04
N GLU A 38 8.60 -12.43 9.41
CA GLU A 38 9.00 -12.18 10.79
C GLU A 38 7.81 -11.77 11.68
N SER A 39 6.91 -10.94 11.16
CA SER A 39 5.67 -10.55 11.84
C SER A 39 4.74 -11.75 12.08
N ILE A 40 4.69 -12.69 11.13
CA ILE A 40 3.96 -13.96 11.30
C ILE A 40 4.62 -14.81 12.38
N ALA A 41 5.95 -14.91 12.38
CA ALA A 41 6.70 -15.66 13.38
C ALA A 41 6.50 -15.13 14.80
N ASP A 42 6.59 -13.79 14.98
CA ASP A 42 6.30 -13.14 16.28
C ASP A 42 4.87 -13.45 16.77
N ARG A 43 3.89 -13.32 15.89
CA ARG A 43 2.49 -13.58 16.25
C ARG A 43 2.24 -15.06 16.58
N GLN A 44 2.87 -15.95 15.86
CA GLN A 44 2.79 -17.39 16.13
C GLN A 44 3.43 -17.72 17.49
N ALA A 45 4.62 -17.21 17.77
CA ALA A 45 5.30 -17.37 19.05
C ALA A 45 4.47 -16.85 20.25
N ARG A 46 3.66 -15.82 20.02
CA ARG A 46 2.71 -15.26 21.02
C ARG A 46 1.39 -16.03 21.12
N GLY A 47 1.24 -17.15 20.42
CA GLY A 47 0.05 -18.00 20.44
C GLY A 47 -1.19 -17.40 19.77
N LEU A 48 -1.05 -16.36 18.96
CA LEU A 48 -2.18 -15.65 18.33
C LEU A 48 -2.82 -16.43 17.17
N PHE A 49 -2.20 -17.51 16.72
CA PHE A 49 -2.69 -18.37 15.64
C PHE A 49 -3.12 -19.77 16.13
N GLY A 50 -3.33 -19.92 17.45
CA GLY A 50 -3.71 -21.19 18.04
C GLY A 50 -2.62 -22.25 17.87
N ASN A 51 -3.01 -23.45 17.43
CA ASN A 51 -2.10 -24.61 17.31
C ASN A 51 -1.39 -24.70 15.95
N LEU A 52 -1.44 -23.64 15.11
CA LEU A 52 -0.77 -23.67 13.83
C LEU A 52 0.74 -23.58 14.01
N SER A 53 1.47 -24.41 13.26
CA SER A 53 2.92 -24.29 13.15
C SER A 53 3.33 -23.04 12.37
N LEU A 54 4.57 -22.61 12.52
CA LEU A 54 5.10 -21.46 11.77
C LEU A 54 5.04 -21.71 10.25
N ASP A 55 5.37 -22.92 9.83
CA ASP A 55 5.35 -23.29 8.41
C ASP A 55 3.92 -23.20 7.83
N GLU A 56 2.93 -23.73 8.54
CA GLU A 56 1.52 -23.59 8.14
C GLU A 56 1.08 -22.12 8.05
N CYS A 57 1.49 -21.27 8.99
CA CYS A 57 1.18 -19.85 8.95
C CYS A 57 1.81 -19.18 7.72
N CYS A 58 3.08 -19.44 7.44
CA CYS A 58 3.77 -18.92 6.27
C CYS A 58 3.17 -19.45 4.97
N GLN A 59 2.79 -20.72 4.93
CA GLN A 59 2.12 -21.32 3.77
C GLN A 59 0.75 -20.68 3.49
N ARG A 60 -0.05 -20.44 4.52
CA ARG A 60 -1.33 -19.73 4.39
C ARG A 60 -1.15 -18.30 3.87
N TYR A 61 -0.12 -17.60 4.33
CA TYR A 61 0.23 -16.27 3.82
C TYR A 61 0.58 -16.33 2.33
N ARG A 62 1.46 -17.25 1.92
CA ARG A 62 1.79 -17.45 0.49
C ARG A 62 0.56 -17.76 -0.35
N THR A 63 -0.27 -18.71 0.09
CA THR A 63 -1.52 -19.05 -0.60
C THR A 63 -2.46 -17.85 -0.74
N ALA A 64 -2.55 -16.99 0.27
CA ALA A 64 -3.37 -15.77 0.21
C ALA A 64 -2.82 -14.76 -0.80
N VAL A 65 -1.49 -14.57 -0.85
CA VAL A 65 -0.84 -13.71 -1.85
C VAL A 65 -1.06 -14.26 -3.26
N ASP A 66 -0.86 -15.56 -3.48
CA ASP A 66 -1.05 -16.22 -4.77
C ASP A 66 -2.50 -16.09 -5.26
N ALA A 67 -3.46 -16.37 -4.40
CA ALA A 67 -4.89 -16.20 -4.72
C ALA A 67 -5.25 -14.76 -5.06
N GLY A 68 -4.65 -13.80 -4.36
CA GLY A 68 -4.82 -12.37 -4.64
C GLY A 68 -4.22 -11.96 -5.98
N LEU A 69 -3.03 -12.43 -6.31
CA LEU A 69 -2.40 -12.19 -7.61
C LEU A 69 -3.22 -12.78 -8.75
N LEU A 70 -3.68 -14.03 -8.61
CA LEU A 70 -4.57 -14.67 -9.60
C LEU A 70 -5.86 -13.87 -9.80
N LYS A 71 -6.43 -13.32 -8.73
CA LYS A 71 -7.61 -12.45 -8.81
C LYS A 71 -7.32 -11.17 -9.60
N ILE A 72 -6.17 -10.52 -9.39
CA ILE A 72 -5.75 -9.33 -10.12
C ILE A 72 -5.59 -9.66 -11.60
N LEU A 73 -4.84 -10.71 -11.93
CA LEU A 73 -4.63 -11.17 -13.30
C LEU A 73 -5.94 -11.50 -14.02
N SER A 74 -6.84 -12.22 -13.33
CA SER A 74 -8.17 -12.58 -13.87
C SER A 74 -9.01 -11.34 -14.20
N LYS A 75 -9.03 -10.33 -13.32
CA LYS A 75 -9.75 -9.07 -13.59
C LYS A 75 -9.18 -8.30 -14.78
N MET A 76 -7.89 -8.45 -15.07
CA MET A 76 -7.22 -7.81 -16.19
C MET A 76 -7.28 -8.65 -17.47
N GLY A 77 -7.85 -9.86 -17.44
CA GLY A 77 -7.88 -10.78 -18.56
C GLY A 77 -6.52 -11.36 -18.94
N ILE A 78 -5.57 -11.38 -18.00
CA ILE A 78 -4.21 -11.88 -18.20
C ILE A 78 -4.12 -13.32 -17.65
N SER A 79 -3.83 -14.28 -18.52
CA SER A 79 -3.74 -15.70 -18.17
C SER A 79 -2.33 -16.18 -17.85
N VAL A 80 -1.30 -15.43 -18.23
CA VAL A 80 0.11 -15.82 -18.07
C VAL A 80 0.87 -14.71 -17.36
N LEU A 81 1.57 -15.06 -16.26
CA LEU A 81 2.34 -14.10 -15.45
C LEU A 81 3.39 -13.35 -16.28
N GLY A 82 3.98 -13.99 -17.29
CA GLY A 82 4.93 -13.36 -18.21
C GLY A 82 4.36 -12.17 -18.98
N SER A 83 3.06 -12.14 -19.21
CA SER A 83 2.37 -11.01 -19.85
C SER A 83 2.06 -9.87 -18.88
N TYR A 84 2.10 -10.12 -17.57
CA TYR A 84 1.94 -9.11 -16.54
C TYR A 84 3.28 -8.52 -16.09
N ARG A 85 4.32 -9.35 -15.97
CA ARG A 85 5.63 -8.96 -15.45
C ARG A 85 6.29 -7.91 -16.34
N GLY A 86 6.55 -6.75 -15.77
CA GLY A 86 7.19 -5.63 -16.45
C GLY A 86 6.33 -4.94 -17.52
N ALA A 87 5.03 -5.20 -17.53
CA ALA A 87 4.12 -4.61 -18.52
C ALA A 87 3.62 -3.21 -18.15
N TYR A 88 3.92 -2.71 -16.93
CA TYR A 88 3.48 -1.39 -16.45
C TYR A 88 1.97 -1.16 -16.61
N ASN A 89 1.14 -2.12 -16.19
CA ASN A 89 -0.32 -2.05 -16.29
C ASN A 89 -0.97 -1.03 -15.33
N PHE A 90 -0.21 -0.07 -14.86
CA PHE A 90 -0.58 1.00 -13.93
C PHE A 90 0.27 2.24 -14.23
N GLU A 91 -0.11 3.37 -13.67
CA GLU A 91 0.66 4.61 -13.82
C GLU A 91 1.28 5.05 -12.48
N ALA A 92 2.36 5.82 -12.57
CA ALA A 92 2.96 6.48 -11.43
C ALA A 92 2.20 7.77 -11.12
N VAL A 93 1.74 7.90 -9.88
CA VAL A 93 1.07 9.09 -9.37
C VAL A 93 1.87 9.62 -8.18
N GLY A 94 2.21 10.91 -8.20
CA GLY A 94 2.94 11.55 -7.11
C GLY A 94 4.46 11.34 -7.14
N LEU A 95 5.01 10.74 -8.20
CA LEU A 95 6.45 10.71 -8.49
C LEU A 95 6.80 11.69 -9.60
N SER A 96 7.97 12.33 -9.52
CA SER A 96 8.40 13.26 -10.55
C SER A 96 8.56 12.56 -11.90
N ARG A 97 8.15 13.21 -12.98
CA ARG A 97 8.29 12.67 -14.33
C ARG A 97 9.73 12.34 -14.69
N ALA A 98 10.70 13.14 -14.23
CA ALA A 98 12.11 12.89 -14.45
C ALA A 98 12.56 11.57 -13.80
N LEU A 99 12.15 11.32 -12.55
CA LEU A 99 12.43 10.06 -11.85
C LEU A 99 11.80 8.87 -12.56
N VAL A 100 10.55 9.01 -12.98
CA VAL A 100 9.84 7.93 -13.70
C VAL A 100 10.50 7.65 -15.05
N ALA A 101 10.90 8.68 -15.80
CA ALA A 101 11.58 8.50 -17.08
C ALA A 101 12.94 7.81 -16.94
N GLU A 102 13.66 8.07 -15.86
CA GLU A 102 14.99 7.49 -15.60
C GLU A 102 14.91 6.03 -15.14
N PHE A 103 14.08 5.74 -14.12
CA PHE A 103 14.05 4.43 -13.46
C PHE A 103 12.97 3.48 -13.96
N PHE A 104 11.92 4.02 -14.57
CA PHE A 104 10.78 3.25 -15.08
C PHE A 104 10.43 3.68 -16.52
N PRO A 105 11.37 3.56 -17.46
CA PRO A 105 11.16 4.04 -18.84
C PRO A 105 9.96 3.34 -19.48
N GLY A 106 9.04 4.14 -20.03
CA GLY A 106 7.80 3.66 -20.63
C GLY A 106 6.59 3.61 -19.68
N MET A 107 6.78 3.85 -18.38
CA MET A 107 5.66 3.97 -17.45
C MET A 107 4.95 5.33 -17.61
N SER A 108 3.63 5.30 -17.64
CA SER A 108 2.81 6.51 -17.68
C SER A 108 2.89 7.28 -16.35
N SER A 109 3.08 8.61 -16.42
CA SER A 109 3.08 9.51 -15.26
C SER A 109 2.39 10.82 -15.62
N ARG A 110 1.07 10.87 -15.46
CA ARG A 110 0.28 12.07 -15.76
C ARG A 110 0.34 13.09 -14.62
N ILE A 111 0.36 12.63 -13.38
CA ILE A 111 0.44 13.46 -12.18
C ILE A 111 1.85 13.35 -11.62
N SER A 112 2.62 14.43 -11.74
CA SER A 112 3.97 14.53 -11.20
C SER A 112 3.95 14.70 -9.68
N GLY A 113 5.11 14.60 -9.04
CA GLY A 113 5.26 14.73 -7.59
C GLY A 113 6.70 14.76 -7.13
N ILE A 114 7.01 14.03 -6.06
CA ILE A 114 8.34 14.03 -5.44
C ILE A 114 9.40 13.34 -6.30
N GLY A 115 10.59 13.92 -6.32
CA GLY A 115 11.80 13.30 -6.89
C GLY A 115 12.60 12.55 -5.85
N LEU A 116 13.86 12.24 -6.17
CA LEU A 116 14.78 11.51 -5.29
C LEU A 116 14.99 12.19 -3.93
N SER A 117 15.04 13.54 -3.89
CA SER A 117 15.16 14.27 -2.63
C SER A 117 13.99 14.04 -1.71
N GLY A 118 12.76 14.11 -2.23
CA GLY A 118 11.56 13.85 -1.43
C GLY A 118 11.45 12.38 -0.98
N ILE A 119 11.89 11.42 -1.79
CA ILE A 119 11.99 10.02 -1.39
C ILE A 119 13.02 9.86 -0.26
N LYS A 120 14.21 10.46 -0.42
CA LYS A 120 15.25 10.45 0.62
C LYS A 120 14.72 11.00 1.94
N GLU A 121 14.04 12.15 1.91
CA GLU A 121 13.46 12.76 3.12
C GLU A 121 12.46 11.83 3.82
N ARG A 122 11.59 11.17 3.05
CA ARG A 122 10.63 10.19 3.59
C ARG A 122 11.33 9.01 4.24
N VAL A 123 12.34 8.44 3.58
CA VAL A 123 13.11 7.31 4.13
C VAL A 123 13.83 7.72 5.41
N LEU A 124 14.50 8.89 5.42
CA LEU A 124 15.16 9.40 6.61
C LEU A 124 14.17 9.66 7.76
N LYS A 125 13.00 10.23 7.45
CA LYS A 125 11.95 10.45 8.46
C LYS A 125 11.48 9.15 9.10
N LEU A 126 11.27 8.10 8.31
CA LEU A 126 10.92 6.77 8.82
C LEU A 126 12.04 6.18 9.66
N HIS A 127 13.29 6.29 9.20
CA HIS A 127 14.46 5.82 9.92
C HIS A 127 14.60 6.51 11.30
N TYR A 128 14.55 7.83 11.33
CA TYR A 128 14.63 8.57 12.59
C TYR A 128 13.48 8.21 13.55
N ARG A 129 12.27 8.04 13.05
CA ARG A 129 11.13 7.60 13.88
C ARG A 129 11.32 6.19 14.43
N ALA A 130 11.92 5.28 13.67
CA ALA A 130 12.19 3.92 14.11
C ALA A 130 13.27 3.84 15.20
N HIS A 131 14.22 4.78 15.19
CA HIS A 131 15.34 4.84 16.15
C HIS A 131 15.14 5.87 17.27
N ASP A 132 13.97 6.51 17.33
CA ASP A 132 13.63 7.45 18.40
C ASP A 132 13.30 6.68 19.69
N GLY A 133 14.29 6.55 20.58
CA GLY A 133 14.15 5.84 21.85
C GLY A 133 13.14 6.47 22.84
N THR A 134 12.63 7.67 22.54
CA THR A 134 11.58 8.30 23.36
C THR A 134 10.18 7.76 23.05
N ARG A 135 10.01 7.11 21.90
CA ARG A 135 8.75 6.54 21.46
C ARG A 135 8.61 5.09 21.89
N THR A 136 7.88 4.88 22.97
CA THR A 136 7.60 3.54 23.50
C THR A 136 6.33 2.89 22.94
N ILE A 137 5.47 3.68 22.26
CA ILE A 137 4.18 3.24 21.73
C ILE A 137 4.15 3.44 20.23
N LEU A 138 3.78 2.40 19.51
CA LEU A 138 3.58 2.48 18.07
C LEU A 138 2.38 3.38 17.71
N PRO A 139 2.41 4.06 16.55
CA PRO A 139 1.25 4.80 16.04
C PRO A 139 0.03 3.89 15.91
N VAL A 140 -1.16 4.47 16.11
CA VAL A 140 -2.44 3.73 15.96
C VAL A 140 -2.59 3.12 14.57
N GLY A 141 -1.99 3.73 13.55
CA GLY A 141 -2.13 3.32 12.16
C GLY A 141 -3.50 3.73 11.60
N GLY A 142 -4.11 2.83 10.85
CA GLY A 142 -5.44 3.08 10.28
C GLY A 142 -5.43 3.32 8.77
N LEU A 143 -4.37 2.89 8.05
CA LEU A 143 -4.27 3.07 6.60
C LEU A 143 -5.43 2.43 5.83
N TYR A 144 -5.76 1.18 6.13
CA TYR A 144 -6.81 0.43 5.43
C TYR A 144 -8.20 0.57 6.04
N LYS A 145 -8.28 0.95 7.29
CA LYS A 145 -9.53 1.14 8.01
C LYS A 145 -9.36 2.29 9.00
N ALA A 146 -10.25 3.28 8.95
CA ALA A 146 -10.25 4.39 9.87
C ALA A 146 -10.27 3.92 11.33
N ARG A 147 -9.42 4.51 12.15
CA ARG A 147 -9.33 4.26 13.59
C ARG A 147 -9.34 5.58 14.34
N SER A 148 -9.95 5.59 15.51
CA SER A 148 -9.90 6.76 16.41
C SER A 148 -8.43 7.10 16.71
N SER A 149 -8.06 8.34 16.54
CA SER A 149 -6.67 8.85 16.70
C SER A 149 -5.65 8.21 15.73
N GLY A 150 -6.12 7.55 14.66
CA GLY A 150 -5.29 6.99 13.59
C GLY A 150 -5.05 7.98 12.47
N GLU A 151 -4.70 7.44 11.30
CA GLU A 151 -4.47 8.24 10.09
C GLU A 151 -5.75 8.94 9.63
N VAL A 152 -5.59 10.14 9.07
CA VAL A 152 -6.70 10.94 8.52
C VAL A 152 -7.11 10.38 7.17
N HIS A 153 -8.41 10.20 6.96
CA HIS A 153 -8.99 9.75 5.70
C HIS A 153 -9.82 10.86 5.08
N ALA A 154 -9.70 11.02 3.76
CA ALA A 154 -10.47 12.01 3.00
C ALA A 154 -11.99 11.82 3.13
N PHE A 155 -12.43 10.56 3.30
CA PHE A 155 -13.83 10.21 3.54
C PHE A 155 -13.96 9.60 4.94
N ASP A 156 -13.89 10.43 5.97
CA ASP A 156 -14.10 9.99 7.34
C ASP A 156 -15.59 9.71 7.62
N GLY A 157 -15.85 8.93 8.67
CA GLY A 157 -17.22 8.56 9.04
C GLY A 157 -18.11 9.76 9.35
N ARG A 158 -17.55 10.84 9.90
CA ARG A 158 -18.26 12.10 10.23
C ARG A 158 -18.79 12.79 8.97
N LEU A 159 -17.93 12.94 7.96
CA LEU A 159 -18.32 13.57 6.69
C LEU A 159 -19.33 12.73 5.93
N ILE A 160 -19.14 11.40 5.91
CA ILE A 160 -20.08 10.46 5.27
C ILE A 160 -21.45 10.55 5.94
N HIS A 161 -21.53 10.50 7.28
CA HIS A 161 -22.79 10.62 8.01
C HIS A 161 -23.46 11.97 7.80
N MET A 162 -22.69 13.05 7.73
CA MET A 162 -23.22 14.40 7.46
C MET A 162 -23.85 14.48 6.07
N LEU A 163 -23.20 13.91 5.05
CA LEU A 163 -23.76 13.82 3.70
C LEU A 163 -25.05 12.96 3.68
N GLN A 164 -25.03 11.79 4.29
CA GLN A 164 -26.19 10.90 4.38
C GLN A 164 -27.37 11.59 5.08
N HIS A 165 -27.11 12.30 6.17
CA HIS A 165 -28.13 13.05 6.89
C HIS A 165 -28.68 14.20 6.02
N ALA A 166 -27.81 14.95 5.33
CA ALA A 166 -28.24 16.02 4.45
C ALA A 166 -29.21 15.53 3.38
N VAL A 167 -28.90 14.39 2.76
CA VAL A 167 -29.74 13.77 1.72
C VAL A 167 -31.05 13.23 2.31
N ALA A 168 -30.97 12.49 3.43
CA ALA A 168 -32.16 11.87 4.04
C ALA A 168 -33.18 12.91 4.58
N SER A 169 -32.68 14.07 5.04
CA SER A 169 -33.52 15.15 5.59
C SER A 169 -33.82 16.29 4.59
N ASP A 170 -33.37 16.16 3.34
CA ASP A 170 -33.45 17.21 2.30
C ASP A 170 -32.93 18.58 2.80
N SER A 171 -31.85 18.57 3.57
CA SER A 171 -31.31 19.74 4.26
C SER A 171 -30.13 20.34 3.56
N PHE A 172 -30.33 21.38 2.77
CA PHE A 172 -29.24 22.14 2.15
C PHE A 172 -28.28 22.80 3.18
N ALA A 173 -28.81 23.17 4.35
CA ALA A 173 -27.98 23.73 5.43
C ALA A 173 -26.97 22.69 5.95
N THR A 174 -27.37 21.42 6.08
CA THR A 174 -26.49 20.31 6.46
C THR A 174 -25.50 19.98 5.34
N TYR A 175 -25.94 20.02 4.07
CA TYR A 175 -25.05 19.86 2.93
C TYR A 175 -23.96 20.94 2.89
N LYS A 176 -24.27 22.20 3.17
CA LYS A 176 -23.25 23.25 3.27
C LYS A 176 -22.19 22.97 4.33
N LYS A 177 -22.57 22.39 5.48
CA LYS A 177 -21.62 21.98 6.53
C LYS A 177 -20.72 20.85 6.05
N TYR A 178 -21.29 19.87 5.33
CA TYR A 178 -20.51 18.82 4.68
C TYR A 178 -19.50 19.39 3.68
N SER A 179 -19.96 20.27 2.78
CA SER A 179 -19.11 20.90 1.76
C SER A 179 -17.96 21.70 2.38
N ALA A 180 -18.24 22.48 3.43
CA ALA A 180 -17.21 23.19 4.18
C ALA A 180 -16.20 22.21 4.80
N GLY A 181 -16.68 21.15 5.45
CA GLY A 181 -15.80 20.13 6.05
C GLY A 181 -14.91 19.42 5.04
N VAL A 182 -15.36 19.23 3.79
CA VAL A 182 -14.51 18.70 2.71
C VAL A 182 -13.45 19.70 2.28
N SER A 183 -13.79 20.99 2.20
CA SER A 183 -12.85 22.05 1.82
C SER A 183 -11.78 22.32 2.89
N ASP A 184 -12.10 22.09 4.15
CA ASP A 184 -11.22 22.35 5.30
C ASP A 184 -10.31 21.14 5.65
N MET A 185 -10.36 20.06 4.84
CA MET A 185 -9.49 18.92 5.07
C MET A 185 -8.02 19.30 4.85
N PRO A 186 -7.10 18.83 5.72
CA PRO A 186 -5.67 19.03 5.50
C PRO A 186 -5.23 18.34 4.21
N PRO A 187 -4.26 18.92 3.48
CA PRO A 187 -3.71 18.35 2.25
C PRO A 187 -2.96 17.03 2.46
#